data_e998dcb984b36f1797cdab3f41f22ee6
#
_entry.id   e998dcb984b36f1797cdab3f41f22ee6
#
_cell.length_a   1.000
_cell.length_b   1.000
_cell.length_c   1.000
_cell.angle_alpha   90.00
_cell.angle_beta   90.00
_cell.angle_gamma   90.00
#
_symmetry.space_group_name_H-M   'P 1'
#
loop_
_entity.id
_entity.type
_entity.pdbx_description
1 polymer ?
#
loop_
_entity_poly.entity_id
_entity_poly.type
_entity_poly.pdbx_seq_one_letter_code
_entity_poly.pdbx_strand_id
1 'polypeptide(L)'
;MTKHLRVLIALTSCHKHREWQQAQRDTWIKEIPTGVDYRFFLGRPNVLAPEEDEVFLDVPDDYNHLKYKTKALLEWSIEHGYEHTFKTDVDTLVNPTLLLSGDFSKHDYMGGVLNAGDLMFASGGAGYWLSRKAAQCVVAEPATPGPEEDVHVARAVFKNKLFLRPSSHYKFLPGAILDRNTVTYHLSSVPGWKTPYSPEMMYQAYTQAKEINGKG
;
A
#
# COMPACT_ATOMS: atom_id res chain seq x y z
N MET A 1 -26.41 16.74 -1.31
CA MET A 1 -25.19 16.55 -0.46
C MET A 1 -24.28 15.59 -1.18
N THR A 2 -23.16 16.03 -1.71
CA THR A 2 -22.14 15.16 -2.29
C THR A 2 -21.55 14.34 -1.15
N LYS A 3 -21.80 13.03 -1.15
CA LYS A 3 -21.21 12.10 -0.18
C LYS A 3 -19.69 12.14 -0.39
N HIS A 4 -18.95 12.66 0.58
CA HIS A 4 -17.49 12.62 0.51
C HIS A 4 -17.04 11.15 0.57
N LEU A 5 -16.30 10.71 -0.44
CA LEU A 5 -15.72 9.38 -0.50
C LEU A 5 -14.74 9.20 0.66
N ARG A 6 -15.00 8.23 1.55
CA ARG A 6 -14.09 7.90 2.65
C ARG A 6 -12.98 6.97 2.16
N VAL A 7 -11.76 7.47 2.23
CA VAL A 7 -10.56 6.81 1.72
C VAL A 7 -9.59 6.55 2.85
N LEU A 8 -8.98 5.36 2.85
CA LEU A 8 -7.89 4.98 3.75
C LEU A 8 -6.62 4.69 2.94
N ILE A 9 -5.51 5.27 3.35
CA ILE A 9 -4.17 4.85 2.96
C ILE A 9 -3.64 3.92 4.06
N ALA A 10 -3.55 2.64 3.76
CA ALA A 10 -3.21 1.58 4.70
C ALA A 10 -1.77 1.10 4.45
N LEU A 11 -0.88 1.40 5.40
CA LEU A 11 0.54 1.06 5.31
C LEU A 11 0.81 -0.22 6.10
N THR A 12 1.14 -1.30 5.40
CA THR A 12 1.56 -2.54 6.05
C THR A 12 2.96 -2.36 6.62
N SER A 13 3.09 -2.55 7.94
CA SER A 13 4.34 -2.39 8.66
C SER A 13 4.56 -3.54 9.67
N CYS A 14 5.64 -3.48 10.41
CA CYS A 14 5.92 -4.35 11.57
C CYS A 14 6.73 -3.59 12.62
N HIS A 15 6.83 -4.16 13.83
CA HIS A 15 7.53 -3.52 14.94
C HIS A 15 9.01 -3.22 14.68
N LYS A 16 9.64 -3.97 13.77
CA LYS A 16 11.03 -3.77 13.35
C LYS A 16 11.22 -2.60 12.39
N HIS A 17 10.14 -2.10 11.80
CA HIS A 17 10.17 -1.09 10.75
C HIS A 17 9.75 0.31 11.24
N ARG A 18 9.89 0.61 12.54
CA ARG A 18 9.52 1.94 13.08
C ARG A 18 10.34 3.08 12.47
N GLU A 19 11.60 2.84 12.13
CA GLU A 19 12.41 3.84 11.42
C GLU A 19 11.88 4.12 10.01
N TRP A 20 11.36 3.11 9.31
CA TRP A 20 10.69 3.29 8.03
C TRP A 20 9.38 4.06 8.18
N GLN A 21 8.59 3.79 9.23
CA GLN A 21 7.38 4.56 9.52
C GLN A 21 7.74 6.04 9.76
N GLN A 22 8.79 6.30 10.53
CA GLN A 22 9.26 7.67 10.77
C GLN A 22 9.68 8.36 9.47
N ALA A 23 10.43 7.67 8.62
CA ALA A 23 10.83 8.21 7.31
C ALA A 23 9.62 8.56 6.43
N GLN A 24 8.54 7.79 6.49
CA GLN A 24 7.30 8.11 5.78
C GLN A 24 6.59 9.33 6.37
N ARG A 25 6.50 9.43 7.72
CA ARG A 25 5.93 10.61 8.40
C ARG A 25 6.70 11.89 8.04
N ASP A 26 8.03 11.80 7.99
CA ASP A 26 8.92 12.93 7.69
C ASP A 26 8.89 13.34 6.21
N THR A 27 8.38 12.50 5.34
CA THR A 27 8.37 12.72 3.89
C THR A 27 6.96 12.93 3.35
N TRP A 28 6.42 11.99 2.65
CA TRP A 28 5.21 12.16 1.87
C TRP A 28 3.89 12.13 2.68
N ILE A 29 3.87 11.54 3.89
CA ILE A 29 2.65 11.49 4.71
C ILE A 29 2.17 12.90 5.07
N LYS A 30 3.06 13.84 5.34
CA LYS A 30 2.71 15.25 5.61
C LYS A 30 2.06 15.98 4.43
N GLU A 31 2.08 15.39 3.24
CA GLU A 31 1.44 15.92 2.04
C GLU A 31 0.04 15.33 1.80
N ILE A 32 -0.40 14.40 2.64
CA ILE A 32 -1.76 13.84 2.55
C ILE A 32 -2.76 14.98 2.84
N PRO A 33 -3.72 15.22 1.93
CA PRO A 33 -4.68 16.28 2.14
C PRO A 33 -5.63 15.98 3.30
N THR A 34 -6.10 17.04 3.95
CA THR A 34 -7.11 16.94 5.03
C THR A 34 -8.35 16.19 4.54
N GLY A 35 -8.83 15.25 5.35
CA GLY A 35 -9.99 14.41 5.04
C GLY A 35 -9.66 13.07 4.39
N VAL A 36 -8.39 12.78 4.16
CA VAL A 36 -7.90 11.44 3.81
C VAL A 36 -7.19 10.85 5.02
N ASP A 37 -7.62 9.67 5.45
CA ASP A 37 -7.04 8.98 6.58
C ASP A 37 -5.88 8.09 6.15
N TYR A 38 -4.85 7.98 7.01
CA TYR A 38 -3.81 6.97 6.88
C TYR A 38 -3.59 6.25 8.20
N ARG A 39 -3.14 5.01 8.16
CA ARG A 39 -2.76 4.20 9.35
C ARG A 39 -1.64 3.22 8.99
N PHE A 40 -0.74 3.02 9.95
CA PHE A 40 0.20 1.90 9.93
C PHE A 40 -0.44 0.68 10.59
N PHE A 41 -0.42 -0.45 9.89
CA PHE A 41 -0.97 -1.71 10.38
C PHE A 41 0.16 -2.67 10.74
N LEU A 42 0.23 -3.04 12.02
CA LEU A 42 1.20 -3.94 12.59
C LEU A 42 0.49 -5.18 13.13
N GLY A 43 1.23 -6.29 13.29
CA GLY A 43 0.73 -7.46 14.01
C GLY A 43 0.71 -7.24 15.53
N ARG A 44 0.43 -8.31 16.28
CA ARG A 44 0.35 -8.28 17.75
C ARG A 44 1.57 -7.62 18.37
N PRO A 45 1.36 -6.72 19.35
CA PRO A 45 2.46 -6.06 20.03
C PRO A 45 3.20 -7.04 20.93
N ASN A 46 4.52 -6.87 21.02
CA ASN A 46 5.30 -7.57 22.04
C ASN A 46 5.16 -6.88 23.41
N VAL A 47 5.33 -5.55 23.46
CA VAL A 47 5.38 -4.78 24.71
C VAL A 47 5.06 -3.27 24.55
N LEU A 48 4.91 -2.75 23.35
CA LEU A 48 4.73 -1.32 23.12
C LEU A 48 3.26 -0.97 22.88
N ALA A 49 2.81 0.16 23.45
CA ALA A 49 1.53 0.76 23.05
C ALA A 49 1.62 1.26 21.60
N PRO A 50 0.48 1.26 20.86
CA PRO A 50 0.45 1.86 19.53
C PRO A 50 0.67 3.37 19.59
N GLU A 51 1.32 3.92 18.56
CA GLU A 51 1.29 5.36 18.30
C GLU A 51 -0.11 5.75 17.77
N GLU A 52 -0.41 7.05 17.74
CA GLU A 52 -1.74 7.55 17.37
C GLU A 52 -2.19 7.09 15.97
N ASP A 53 -1.25 6.94 15.05
CA ASP A 53 -1.48 6.52 13.66
C ASP A 53 -1.24 5.02 13.42
N GLU A 54 -1.00 4.23 14.47
CA GLU A 54 -0.80 2.79 14.39
C GLU A 54 -2.07 2.01 14.79
N VAL A 55 -2.30 0.92 14.09
CA VAL A 55 -3.34 -0.08 14.41
C VAL A 55 -2.66 -1.44 14.63
N PHE A 56 -2.83 -2.02 15.82
CA PHE A 56 -2.34 -3.36 16.11
C PHE A 56 -3.44 -4.38 15.81
N LEU A 57 -3.13 -5.25 14.85
CA LEU A 57 -4.01 -6.33 14.42
C LEU A 57 -3.75 -7.59 15.25
N ASP A 58 -4.79 -8.39 15.49
CA ASP A 58 -4.67 -9.66 16.24
C ASP A 58 -4.11 -10.80 15.35
N VAL A 59 -2.96 -10.56 14.73
CA VAL A 59 -2.22 -11.50 13.87
C VAL A 59 -0.72 -11.47 14.22
N PRO A 60 0.04 -12.54 13.93
CA PRO A 60 1.49 -12.50 14.08
C PRO A 60 2.14 -11.41 13.22
N ASP A 61 3.23 -10.79 13.73
CA ASP A 61 3.93 -9.69 13.07
C ASP A 61 5.15 -10.15 12.26
N ASP A 62 4.96 -11.18 11.44
CA ASP A 62 6.01 -11.74 10.59
C ASP A 62 5.59 -11.86 9.12
N TYR A 63 6.58 -12.14 8.27
CA TYR A 63 6.41 -12.20 6.82
C TYR A 63 5.48 -13.34 6.36
N ASN A 64 5.46 -14.47 7.06
CA ASN A 64 4.62 -15.62 6.70
C ASN A 64 3.13 -15.38 6.99
N HIS A 65 2.81 -14.34 7.75
CA HIS A 65 1.43 -13.98 8.10
C HIS A 65 0.91 -12.74 7.36
N LEU A 66 1.57 -12.30 6.28
CA LEU A 66 1.14 -11.14 5.48
C LEU A 66 -0.29 -11.27 4.95
N LYS A 67 -0.72 -12.46 4.51
CA LYS A 67 -2.09 -12.70 4.05
C LYS A 67 -3.12 -12.43 5.15
N TYR A 68 -2.83 -12.88 6.38
CA TYR A 68 -3.71 -12.64 7.53
C TYR A 68 -3.70 -11.16 7.93
N LYS A 69 -2.54 -10.52 7.88
CA LYS A 69 -2.41 -9.09 8.19
C LYS A 69 -3.21 -8.25 7.20
N THR A 70 -3.08 -8.52 5.90
CA THR A 70 -3.86 -7.82 4.86
C THR A 70 -5.35 -8.06 5.02
N LYS A 71 -5.77 -9.28 5.33
CA LYS A 71 -7.17 -9.60 5.59
C LYS A 71 -7.71 -8.81 6.80
N ALA A 72 -7.02 -8.85 7.94
CA ALA A 72 -7.42 -8.12 9.15
C ALA A 72 -7.42 -6.60 8.97
N LEU A 73 -6.47 -6.06 8.21
CA LEU A 73 -6.43 -4.65 7.79
C LEU A 73 -7.69 -4.28 6.99
N LEU A 74 -8.10 -5.12 6.04
CA LEU A 74 -9.29 -4.87 5.23
C LEU A 74 -10.58 -5.03 6.05
N GLU A 75 -10.64 -5.97 6.98
CA GLU A 75 -11.73 -6.07 7.97
C GLU A 75 -11.86 -4.78 8.77
N TRP A 76 -10.75 -4.29 9.33
CA TRP A 76 -10.70 -3.03 10.06
C TRP A 76 -11.17 -1.85 9.18
N SER A 77 -10.72 -1.77 7.94
CA SER A 77 -11.14 -0.72 7.00
C SER A 77 -12.65 -0.75 6.73
N ILE A 78 -13.22 -1.95 6.53
CA ILE A 78 -14.65 -2.16 6.33
C ILE A 78 -15.44 -1.72 7.57
N GLU A 79 -15.04 -2.13 8.76
CA GLU A 79 -15.70 -1.79 10.03
C GLU A 79 -15.70 -0.29 10.28
N HIS A 80 -14.63 0.41 9.91
CA HIS A 80 -14.51 1.86 10.06
C HIS A 80 -15.16 2.66 8.92
N GLY A 81 -15.84 1.99 7.98
CA GLY A 81 -16.69 2.65 6.97
C GLY A 81 -15.96 3.23 5.78
N TYR A 82 -14.73 2.82 5.48
CA TYR A 82 -14.02 3.25 4.28
C TYR A 82 -14.63 2.64 3.02
N GLU A 83 -14.72 3.44 1.96
CA GLU A 83 -15.27 3.03 0.66
C GLU A 83 -14.17 2.53 -0.28
N HIS A 84 -12.95 3.06 -0.12
CA HIS A 84 -11.75 2.60 -0.82
C HIS A 84 -10.56 2.55 0.13
N THR A 85 -9.74 1.52 -0.03
CA THR A 85 -8.49 1.33 0.71
C THR A 85 -7.34 1.22 -0.27
N PHE A 86 -6.35 2.08 -0.12
CA PHE A 86 -5.06 1.94 -0.77
C PHE A 86 -4.12 1.20 0.19
N LYS A 87 -3.77 -0.06 -0.13
CA LYS A 87 -2.78 -0.82 0.64
C LYS A 87 -1.41 -0.67 -0.01
N THR A 88 -0.40 -0.39 0.80
CA THR A 88 1.01 -0.36 0.37
C THR A 88 1.92 -0.79 1.51
N ASP A 89 3.20 -1.01 1.22
CA ASP A 89 4.19 -1.36 2.23
C ASP A 89 4.93 -0.12 2.76
N VAL A 90 5.50 -0.26 3.96
CA VAL A 90 6.19 0.83 4.67
C VAL A 90 7.44 1.36 3.95
N ASP A 91 7.98 0.61 3.00
CA ASP A 91 9.14 0.98 2.18
C ASP A 91 8.78 1.49 0.78
N THR A 92 7.58 2.07 0.64
CA THR A 92 7.11 2.62 -0.64
C THR A 92 6.91 4.12 -0.53
N LEU A 93 7.61 4.87 -1.38
CA LEU A 93 7.34 6.29 -1.60
C LEU A 93 6.02 6.44 -2.34
N VAL A 94 5.15 7.31 -1.84
CA VAL A 94 3.85 7.64 -2.47
C VAL A 94 3.81 9.12 -2.82
N ASN A 95 3.22 9.45 -3.97
CA ASN A 95 2.81 10.82 -4.30
C ASN A 95 1.31 10.95 -4.00
N PRO A 96 0.90 11.57 -2.87
CA PRO A 96 -0.51 11.63 -2.47
C PRO A 96 -1.39 12.38 -3.47
N THR A 97 -0.86 13.42 -4.11
CA THR A 97 -1.60 14.20 -5.11
C THR A 97 -1.95 13.33 -6.32
N LEU A 98 -0.99 12.60 -6.88
CA LEU A 98 -1.24 11.71 -8.02
C LEU A 98 -2.10 10.50 -7.62
N LEU A 99 -1.86 9.94 -6.43
CA LEU A 99 -2.63 8.80 -5.91
C LEU A 99 -4.13 9.13 -5.84
N LEU A 100 -4.46 10.32 -5.34
CA LEU A 100 -5.84 10.74 -5.08
C LEU A 100 -6.52 11.40 -6.28
N SER A 101 -5.75 11.93 -7.23
CA SER A 101 -6.29 12.52 -8.48
C SER A 101 -6.66 11.48 -9.53
N GLY A 102 -6.25 10.22 -9.35
CA GLY A 102 -6.53 9.12 -10.26
C GLY A 102 -8.01 8.70 -10.28
N ASP A 103 -8.34 7.81 -11.21
CA ASP A 103 -9.70 7.28 -11.38
C ASP A 103 -9.99 6.03 -10.51
N PHE A 104 -9.21 5.83 -9.43
CA PHE A 104 -9.29 4.65 -8.55
C PHE A 104 -10.73 4.38 -8.06
N SER A 105 -11.51 5.43 -7.82
CA SER A 105 -12.88 5.31 -7.31
C SER A 105 -13.87 4.68 -8.29
N LYS A 106 -13.47 4.52 -9.56
CA LYS A 106 -14.26 3.84 -10.60
C LYS A 106 -13.95 2.35 -10.72
N HIS A 107 -12.95 1.86 -9.97
CA HIS A 107 -12.42 0.51 -10.11
C HIS A 107 -12.48 -0.24 -8.78
N ASP A 108 -12.80 -1.54 -8.85
CA ASP A 108 -12.79 -2.40 -7.67
C ASP A 108 -11.37 -2.79 -7.24
N TYR A 109 -10.44 -2.92 -8.19
CA TYR A 109 -9.05 -3.30 -7.96
C TYR A 109 -8.14 -2.59 -8.96
N MET A 110 -7.12 -1.85 -8.50
CA MET A 110 -6.21 -1.09 -9.37
C MET A 110 -4.79 -1.07 -8.79
N GLY A 111 -3.77 -1.24 -9.64
CA GLY A 111 -2.36 -1.17 -9.22
C GLY A 111 -1.36 -1.50 -10.33
N GLY A 112 -0.08 -1.56 -9.97
CA GLY A 112 1.01 -1.98 -10.86
C GLY A 112 1.03 -3.49 -11.03
N VAL A 113 1.07 -3.98 -12.27
CA VAL A 113 0.82 -5.39 -12.60
C VAL A 113 2.07 -6.25 -12.56
N LEU A 114 1.98 -7.37 -11.87
CA LEU A 114 2.84 -8.54 -11.94
C LEU A 114 2.11 -9.73 -12.57
N ASN A 115 2.88 -10.73 -13.02
CA ASN A 115 2.36 -11.98 -13.55
C ASN A 115 2.99 -13.18 -12.83
N ALA A 116 2.17 -14.15 -12.45
CA ALA A 116 2.60 -15.47 -11.99
C ALA A 116 1.88 -16.53 -12.80
N GLY A 117 2.53 -17.05 -13.86
CA GLY A 117 1.88 -17.87 -14.87
C GLY A 117 0.75 -17.11 -15.55
N ASP A 118 -0.44 -17.66 -15.54
CA ASP A 118 -1.65 -17.03 -16.14
C ASP A 118 -2.34 -16.03 -15.22
N LEU A 119 -1.88 -15.85 -13.97
CA LEU A 119 -2.48 -14.93 -13.04
C LEU A 119 -1.80 -13.56 -13.11
N MET A 120 -2.57 -12.53 -13.46
CA MET A 120 -2.18 -11.14 -13.28
C MET A 120 -2.63 -10.65 -11.91
N PHE A 121 -1.76 -9.90 -11.21
CA PHE A 121 -2.07 -9.32 -9.90
C PHE A 121 -1.35 -7.99 -9.73
N ALA A 122 -1.85 -7.13 -8.83
CA ALA A 122 -1.15 -5.91 -8.49
C ALA A 122 -0.08 -6.18 -7.43
N SER A 123 1.10 -5.59 -7.60
CA SER A 123 2.19 -5.69 -6.64
C SER A 123 1.78 -5.16 -5.26
N GLY A 124 1.90 -6.00 -4.24
CA GLY A 124 1.62 -5.63 -2.85
C GLY A 124 2.54 -4.53 -2.33
N GLY A 125 3.82 -4.60 -2.68
CA GLY A 125 4.81 -3.60 -2.28
C GLY A 125 4.53 -2.23 -2.88
N ALA A 126 4.36 -2.13 -4.21
CA ALA A 126 4.02 -0.85 -4.85
C ALA A 126 2.65 -0.31 -4.44
N GLY A 127 1.82 -1.16 -3.91
CA GLY A 127 0.48 -0.83 -3.47
C GLY A 127 -0.60 -0.99 -4.53
N TYR A 128 -1.82 -1.14 -4.04
CA TYR A 128 -3.02 -1.26 -4.85
C TYR A 128 -4.24 -0.69 -4.14
N TRP A 129 -5.20 -0.25 -4.93
CA TRP A 129 -6.52 0.14 -4.49
C TRP A 129 -7.48 -1.04 -4.47
N LEU A 130 -8.30 -1.10 -3.44
CA LEU A 130 -9.48 -1.95 -3.36
C LEU A 130 -10.71 -1.11 -3.01
N SER A 131 -11.81 -1.29 -3.77
CA SER A 131 -13.11 -0.82 -3.32
C SER A 131 -13.56 -1.63 -2.09
N ARG A 132 -14.51 -1.09 -1.33
CA ARG A 132 -15.14 -1.83 -0.22
C ARG A 132 -15.67 -3.20 -0.65
N LYS A 133 -16.24 -3.29 -1.86
CA LYS A 133 -16.72 -4.53 -2.43
C LYS A 133 -15.59 -5.55 -2.64
N ALA A 134 -14.47 -5.12 -3.23
CA ALA A 134 -13.30 -5.98 -3.42
C ALA A 134 -12.67 -6.39 -2.08
N ALA A 135 -12.57 -5.47 -1.13
CA ALA A 135 -12.10 -5.76 0.22
C ALA A 135 -12.96 -6.84 0.91
N GLN A 136 -14.29 -6.78 0.79
CA GLN A 136 -15.21 -7.80 1.31
C GLN A 136 -14.96 -9.18 0.67
N CYS A 137 -14.66 -9.24 -0.63
CA CYS A 137 -14.29 -10.49 -1.30
C CYS A 137 -13.00 -11.09 -0.72
N VAL A 138 -11.98 -10.25 -0.46
CA VAL A 138 -10.71 -10.71 0.13
C VAL A 138 -10.92 -11.21 1.56
N VAL A 139 -11.71 -10.49 2.35
CA VAL A 139 -12.04 -10.88 3.73
C VAL A 139 -12.79 -12.21 3.79
N ALA A 140 -13.70 -12.46 2.86
CA ALA A 140 -14.47 -13.71 2.78
C ALA A 140 -13.63 -14.92 2.31
N GLU A 141 -12.52 -14.69 1.59
CA GLU A 141 -11.68 -15.78 1.09
C GLU A 141 -10.81 -16.37 2.21
N PRO A 142 -10.80 -17.68 2.41
CA PRO A 142 -9.93 -18.32 3.40
C PRO A 142 -8.46 -18.06 3.10
N ALA A 143 -7.73 -17.53 4.08
CA ALA A 143 -6.29 -17.34 3.98
C ALA A 143 -5.53 -18.58 4.49
N THR A 144 -4.41 -18.88 3.85
CA THR A 144 -3.43 -19.88 4.29
C THR A 144 -2.13 -19.18 4.65
N PRO A 145 -1.28 -19.76 5.53
CA PRO A 145 0.05 -19.20 5.78
C PRO A 145 0.84 -18.98 4.49
N GLY A 146 1.61 -17.91 4.43
CA GLY A 146 2.47 -17.57 3.29
C GLY A 146 2.52 -16.05 3.05
N PRO A 147 3.60 -15.58 2.41
CA PRO A 147 3.82 -14.16 2.16
C PRO A 147 3.07 -13.62 0.95
N GLU A 148 2.59 -14.46 0.03
CA GLU A 148 2.01 -14.03 -1.26
C GLU A 148 0.60 -13.45 -1.06
N GLU A 149 0.52 -12.33 -0.38
CA GLU A 149 -0.74 -11.66 -0.05
C GLU A 149 -1.40 -11.06 -1.30
N ASP A 150 -0.62 -10.52 -2.21
CA ASP A 150 -1.06 -9.91 -3.47
C ASP A 150 -1.68 -10.95 -4.44
N VAL A 151 -1.10 -12.16 -4.51
CA VAL A 151 -1.69 -13.29 -5.23
C VAL A 151 -3.01 -13.73 -4.58
N HIS A 152 -3.08 -13.76 -3.24
CA HIS A 152 -4.30 -14.08 -2.51
C HIS A 152 -5.41 -13.06 -2.81
N VAL A 153 -5.10 -11.77 -2.76
CA VAL A 153 -6.02 -10.68 -3.09
C VAL A 153 -6.55 -10.82 -4.52
N ALA A 154 -5.67 -11.02 -5.50
CA ALA A 154 -6.07 -11.19 -6.89
C ALA A 154 -7.02 -12.37 -7.10
N ARG A 155 -6.70 -13.54 -6.49
CA ARG A 155 -7.56 -14.73 -6.57
C ARG A 155 -8.95 -14.48 -6.00
N ALA A 156 -9.03 -13.83 -4.83
CA ALA A 156 -10.29 -13.50 -4.19
C ALA A 156 -11.14 -12.56 -5.07
N VAL A 157 -10.50 -11.52 -5.62
CA VAL A 157 -11.14 -10.54 -6.49
C VAL A 157 -11.66 -11.19 -7.78
N PHE A 158 -10.82 -11.98 -8.48
CA PHE A 158 -11.21 -12.61 -9.75
C PHE A 158 -12.25 -13.72 -9.61
N LYS A 159 -12.20 -14.50 -8.52
CA LYS A 159 -13.25 -15.48 -8.17
C LYS A 159 -14.63 -14.82 -8.08
N ASN A 160 -14.68 -13.55 -7.67
CA ASN A 160 -15.90 -12.76 -7.58
C ASN A 160 -16.19 -11.92 -8.84
N LYS A 161 -15.54 -12.21 -9.98
CA LYS A 161 -15.72 -11.56 -11.27
C LYS A 161 -15.45 -10.05 -11.25
N LEU A 162 -14.56 -9.61 -10.36
CA LEU A 162 -14.01 -8.27 -10.38
C LEU A 162 -12.69 -8.29 -11.14
N PHE A 163 -12.27 -7.13 -11.67
CA PHE A 163 -11.13 -7.06 -12.57
C PHE A 163 -10.07 -6.09 -12.07
N LEU A 164 -8.81 -6.42 -12.36
CA LEU A 164 -7.69 -5.52 -12.13
C LEU A 164 -7.65 -4.44 -13.21
N ARG A 165 -7.62 -3.18 -12.80
CA ARG A 165 -7.25 -2.03 -13.63
C ARG A 165 -5.74 -1.84 -13.56
N PRO A 166 -4.98 -2.16 -14.62
CA PRO A 166 -3.53 -1.97 -14.65
C PRO A 166 -3.14 -0.49 -14.62
N SER A 167 -2.04 -0.17 -13.94
CA SER A 167 -1.42 1.15 -14.02
C SER A 167 0.10 1.04 -14.05
N SER A 168 0.75 1.67 -15.03
CA SER A 168 2.21 1.73 -15.18
C SER A 168 2.86 2.80 -14.28
N HIS A 169 2.06 3.58 -13.57
CA HIS A 169 2.53 4.64 -12.66
C HIS A 169 2.92 4.13 -11.28
N TYR A 170 2.65 2.87 -10.96
CA TYR A 170 3.07 2.18 -9.76
C TYR A 170 4.38 1.44 -10.06
N LYS A 171 5.50 1.96 -9.56
CA LYS A 171 6.85 1.51 -9.90
C LYS A 171 7.36 0.52 -8.86
N PHE A 172 7.73 -0.67 -9.29
CA PHE A 172 8.22 -1.74 -8.40
C PHE A 172 9.20 -2.69 -9.08
N LEU A 173 9.37 -2.59 -10.41
CA LEU A 173 10.31 -3.45 -11.13
C LEU A 173 11.74 -2.95 -10.96
N PRO A 174 12.73 -3.86 -10.93
CA PRO A 174 14.14 -3.49 -10.97
C PRO A 174 14.43 -2.56 -12.16
N GLY A 175 15.10 -1.44 -11.89
CA GLY A 175 15.40 -0.43 -12.91
C GLY A 175 14.26 0.51 -13.27
N ALA A 176 13.13 0.44 -12.56
CA ALA A 176 12.06 1.45 -12.70
C ALA A 176 12.62 2.87 -12.43
N ILE A 177 12.18 3.82 -13.23
CA ILE A 177 12.63 5.22 -13.12
C ILE A 177 11.53 6.04 -12.45
N LEU A 178 11.92 6.81 -11.46
CA LEU A 178 11.08 7.84 -10.84
C LEU A 178 10.87 8.97 -11.85
N ASP A 179 9.62 9.29 -12.17
CA ASP A 179 9.23 10.32 -13.13
C ASP A 179 8.05 11.15 -12.60
N ARG A 180 7.63 12.19 -13.36
CA ARG A 180 6.51 13.09 -12.98
C ARG A 180 5.16 12.39 -12.82
N ASN A 181 4.99 11.21 -13.42
CA ASN A 181 3.75 10.46 -13.37
C ASN A 181 3.79 9.33 -12.33
N THR A 182 4.89 9.20 -11.60
CA THR A 182 5.06 8.13 -10.61
C THR A 182 4.12 8.34 -9.43
N VAL A 183 3.15 7.45 -9.28
CA VAL A 183 2.21 7.42 -8.15
C VAL A 183 2.86 6.78 -6.93
N THR A 184 3.51 5.63 -7.13
CA THR A 184 4.24 4.91 -6.09
C THR A 184 5.59 4.40 -6.59
N TYR A 185 6.57 4.32 -5.69
CA TYR A 185 7.91 3.84 -5.97
C TYR A 185 8.41 2.94 -4.85
N HIS A 186 8.38 1.62 -5.09
CA HIS A 186 8.75 0.62 -4.10
C HIS A 186 10.28 0.47 -4.01
N LEU A 187 10.85 0.80 -2.85
CA LEU A 187 12.28 0.99 -2.68
C LEU A 187 13.07 -0.32 -2.63
N SER A 188 12.49 -1.40 -2.11
CA SER A 188 13.17 -2.71 -2.05
C SER A 188 13.45 -3.33 -3.43
N SER A 189 12.76 -2.87 -4.45
CA SER A 189 12.87 -3.41 -5.82
C SER A 189 13.84 -2.63 -6.72
N VAL A 190 14.51 -1.60 -6.20
CA VAL A 190 15.39 -0.72 -6.98
C VAL A 190 16.85 -1.17 -6.87
N PRO A 191 17.41 -1.88 -7.86
CA PRO A 191 18.84 -2.18 -7.88
C PRO A 191 19.64 -0.92 -8.20
N GLY A 192 20.81 -0.82 -7.59
CA GLY A 192 21.78 0.23 -7.93
C GLY A 192 21.71 1.49 -7.07
N TRP A 193 20.92 1.52 -6.02
CA TRP A 193 21.07 2.53 -4.99
C TRP A 193 22.44 2.38 -4.32
N LYS A 194 23.13 3.51 -4.14
CA LYS A 194 24.49 3.54 -3.54
C LYS A 194 24.47 3.22 -2.04
N THR A 195 23.30 3.26 -1.43
CA THR A 195 23.09 3.00 0.00
C THR A 195 22.53 1.59 0.21
N PRO A 196 22.87 0.91 1.32
CA PRO A 196 22.18 -0.31 1.76
C PRO A 196 20.69 -0.07 1.88
N TYR A 197 19.87 -1.11 1.73
CA TYR A 197 18.43 -1.03 1.97
C TYR A 197 18.15 -0.54 3.38
N SER A 198 17.66 0.70 3.50
CA SER A 198 17.45 1.40 4.77
C SER A 198 16.46 2.55 4.61
N PRO A 199 15.89 3.08 5.71
CA PRO A 199 14.98 4.24 5.68
C PRO A 199 15.56 5.47 4.99
N GLU A 200 16.87 5.62 4.92
CA GLU A 200 17.56 6.70 4.21
C GLU A 200 17.15 6.78 2.72
N MET A 201 16.84 5.63 2.12
CA MET A 201 16.36 5.56 0.74
C MET A 201 15.03 6.31 0.56
N MET A 202 14.17 6.37 1.57
CA MET A 202 12.91 7.12 1.52
C MET A 202 13.17 8.62 1.38
N TYR A 203 14.09 9.18 2.18
CA TYR A 203 14.45 10.60 2.12
C TYR A 203 15.08 10.95 0.77
N GLN A 204 15.96 10.09 0.25
CA GLN A 204 16.61 10.29 -1.05
C GLN A 204 15.58 10.27 -2.19
N ALA A 205 14.72 9.26 -2.23
CA ALA A 205 13.68 9.14 -3.24
C ALA A 205 12.67 10.30 -3.17
N TYR A 206 12.30 10.73 -1.97
CA TYR A 206 11.42 11.88 -1.78
C TYR A 206 12.05 13.18 -2.29
N THR A 207 13.32 13.44 -1.98
CA THR A 207 14.07 14.60 -2.49
C THR A 207 14.12 14.59 -4.02
N GLN A 208 14.47 13.44 -4.61
CA GLN A 208 14.49 13.28 -6.06
C GLN A 208 13.10 13.54 -6.70
N ALA A 209 12.03 13.03 -6.08
CA ALA A 209 10.66 13.26 -6.56
C ALA A 209 10.31 14.77 -6.54
N LYS A 210 10.71 15.49 -5.49
CA LYS A 210 10.50 16.95 -5.41
C LYS A 210 11.25 17.73 -6.48
N GLU A 211 12.51 17.35 -6.76
CA GLU A 211 13.29 17.97 -7.84
C GLU A 211 12.67 17.75 -9.23
N ILE A 212 12.17 16.52 -9.49
CA ILE A 212 11.50 16.19 -10.74
C ILE A 212 10.22 17.03 -10.92
N ASN A 213 9.43 17.18 -9.87
CA ASN A 213 8.17 17.91 -9.90
C ASN A 213 8.35 19.43 -9.85
N GLY A 214 9.44 19.94 -9.26
CA GLY A 214 9.75 21.37 -9.17
C GLY A 214 10.37 21.97 -10.43
N LYS A 215 10.75 21.18 -11.42
CA LYS A 215 11.33 21.62 -12.70
C LYS A 215 10.28 21.83 -13.81
N GLY A 216 9.00 21.98 -13.44
CA GLY A 216 7.86 22.15 -14.35
C GLY A 216 7.26 23.52 -14.33
#